data_43f0fdf8a667f2b9552cf78599a9ad89
#
_entry.id   43f0fdf8a667f2b9552cf78599a9ad89
#
_cell.length_a   1.000
_cell.length_b   1.000
_cell.length_c   1.000
_cell.angle_alpha   90.00
_cell.angle_beta   90.00
_cell.angle_gamma   90.00
#
_symmetry.space_group_name_H-M   'P 1'
#
loop_
_entity.id
_entity.type
_entity.pdbx_description
1 polymer ?
#
loop_
_entity_poly.entity_id
_entity_poly.type
_entity_poly.pdbx_seq_one_letter_code
_entity_poly.pdbx_strand_id
1 'polypeptide(L)'
;MLFRSGFWWSRLGQDTQVSQRAEDLLTQFHLEDVMHQTTREMPYGKRRLLEIAIALACEPRVLLLDEPVAGVPAGEREELLATVAALPSDVSVLLIEHDMDLVFSFARRMTVLVNGAVLTEGTPEEIANDPRVRDVYLGHAESQAVPHG
;
A
#
# COMPACT_ATOMS: atom_id res chain seq x y z
N MET A 1 11.83 5.25 -38.98
CA MET A 1 12.69 5.76 -37.91
C MET A 1 12.69 4.70 -36.83
N LEU A 2 13.71 3.82 -36.83
CA LEU A 2 13.78 2.67 -35.91
C LEU A 2 14.31 3.13 -34.58
N PHE A 3 13.47 3.06 -33.53
CA PHE A 3 13.92 3.22 -32.14
C PHE A 3 14.82 2.02 -31.79
N ARG A 4 16.11 2.28 -31.69
CA ARG A 4 17.12 1.33 -31.16
C ARG A 4 16.98 1.27 -29.63
N SER A 5 15.99 0.52 -29.15
CA SER A 5 15.68 0.37 -27.71
C SER A 5 16.70 -0.49 -26.92
N GLY A 6 17.66 -1.13 -27.60
CA GLY A 6 18.62 -2.02 -26.94
C GLY A 6 19.78 -1.34 -26.22
N PHE A 7 20.06 -0.05 -26.47
CA PHE A 7 21.28 0.60 -25.99
C PHE A 7 21.16 1.24 -24.59
N TRP A 8 19.94 1.54 -24.17
CA TRP A 8 19.69 2.14 -22.83
C TRP A 8 19.73 1.09 -21.71
N TRP A 9 19.14 -0.08 -21.95
CA TRP A 9 19.05 -1.15 -20.95
C TRP A 9 20.40 -1.81 -20.65
N SER A 10 21.30 -1.88 -21.64
CA SER A 10 22.66 -2.43 -21.42
C SER A 10 23.55 -1.51 -20.58
N ARG A 11 23.27 -0.21 -20.52
CA ARG A 11 24.01 0.74 -19.68
C ARG A 11 23.51 0.78 -18.23
N LEU A 12 22.21 0.60 -18.01
CA LEU A 12 21.64 0.55 -16.65
C LEU A 12 22.15 -0.65 -15.86
N GLY A 13 22.32 -1.81 -16.50
CA GLY A 13 22.89 -2.99 -15.85
C GLY A 13 24.41 -2.94 -15.58
N GLN A 14 25.11 -1.90 -16.09
CA GLN A 14 26.53 -1.68 -15.85
C GLN A 14 26.79 -0.55 -14.83
N ASP A 15 25.74 0.17 -14.41
CA ASP A 15 25.84 1.17 -13.36
C ASP A 15 25.70 0.49 -12.01
N THR A 16 26.85 0.27 -11.38
CA THR A 16 26.93 -0.41 -10.08
C THR A 16 26.12 0.31 -8.98
N GLN A 17 26.00 1.63 -9.06
CA GLN A 17 25.24 2.40 -8.07
C GLN A 17 23.74 2.18 -8.23
N VAL A 18 23.22 2.16 -9.46
CA VAL A 18 21.81 1.88 -9.75
C VAL A 18 21.46 0.44 -9.35
N SER A 19 22.32 -0.52 -9.69
CA SER A 19 22.11 -1.92 -9.32
C SER A 19 22.08 -2.11 -7.80
N GLN A 20 23.05 -1.53 -7.09
CA GLN A 20 23.12 -1.62 -5.64
C GLN A 20 21.87 -1.01 -4.99
N ARG A 21 21.43 0.17 -5.44
CA ARG A 21 20.24 0.81 -4.92
C ARG A 21 18.96 -0.01 -5.17
N ALA A 22 18.86 -0.67 -6.32
CA ALA A 22 17.76 -1.58 -6.61
C ALA A 22 17.78 -2.80 -5.67
N GLU A 23 18.93 -3.40 -5.44
CA GLU A 23 19.10 -4.50 -4.50
C GLU A 23 18.75 -4.09 -3.07
N ASP A 24 19.21 -2.91 -2.62
CA ASP A 24 18.89 -2.37 -1.29
C ASP A 24 17.37 -2.20 -1.10
N LEU A 25 16.67 -1.67 -2.12
CA LEU A 25 15.22 -1.54 -2.10
C LEU A 25 14.52 -2.91 -2.07
N LEU A 26 14.95 -3.86 -2.90
CA LEU A 26 14.37 -5.20 -2.92
C LEU A 26 14.55 -5.90 -1.56
N THR A 27 15.71 -5.72 -0.92
CA THR A 27 15.98 -6.23 0.43
C THR A 27 15.07 -5.57 1.46
N GLN A 28 14.92 -4.25 1.41
CA GLN A 28 14.03 -3.51 2.31
C GLN A 28 12.57 -4.00 2.23
N PHE A 29 12.15 -4.45 1.04
CA PHE A 29 10.80 -4.96 0.78
C PHE A 29 10.67 -6.48 0.85
N HIS A 30 11.69 -7.20 1.33
CA HIS A 30 11.71 -8.67 1.42
C HIS A 30 11.38 -9.37 0.10
N LEU A 31 11.98 -8.87 -1.01
CA LEU A 31 11.77 -9.35 -2.37
C LEU A 31 12.96 -10.13 -2.94
N GLU A 32 13.98 -10.44 -2.12
CA GLU A 32 15.21 -11.12 -2.56
C GLU A 32 14.92 -12.51 -3.15
N ASP A 33 13.96 -13.22 -2.59
CA ASP A 33 13.54 -14.56 -3.02
C ASP A 33 12.88 -14.57 -4.42
N VAL A 34 12.38 -13.42 -4.87
CA VAL A 34 11.68 -13.28 -6.14
C VAL A 34 12.35 -12.32 -7.14
N MET A 35 13.49 -11.73 -6.78
CA MET A 35 14.16 -10.69 -7.58
C MET A 35 14.55 -11.12 -9.01
N HIS A 36 14.70 -12.42 -9.25
CA HIS A 36 15.02 -12.98 -10.57
C HIS A 36 13.81 -13.57 -11.30
N GLN A 37 12.61 -13.50 -10.70
CA GLN A 37 11.38 -13.99 -11.30
C GLN A 37 10.76 -12.93 -12.21
N THR A 38 9.96 -13.37 -13.16
CA THR A 38 9.11 -12.44 -13.90
C THR A 38 7.93 -12.02 -13.01
N THR A 39 7.47 -10.77 -13.14
CA THR A 39 6.35 -10.26 -12.32
C THR A 39 5.06 -11.09 -12.47
N ARG A 40 4.90 -11.81 -13.60
CA ARG A 40 3.77 -12.70 -13.84
C ARG A 40 3.80 -13.93 -12.91
N GLU A 41 4.98 -14.40 -12.53
CA GLU A 41 5.19 -15.61 -11.71
C GLU A 41 5.22 -15.31 -10.22
N MET A 42 5.35 -14.03 -9.86
CA MET A 42 5.42 -13.60 -8.46
C MET A 42 4.06 -13.78 -7.76
N PRO A 43 4.06 -14.19 -6.48
CA PRO A 43 2.87 -14.12 -5.62
C PRO A 43 2.26 -12.72 -5.60
N TYR A 44 0.93 -12.64 -5.40
CA TYR A 44 0.22 -11.37 -5.51
C TYR A 44 0.71 -10.34 -4.49
N GLY A 45 0.92 -10.72 -3.23
CA GLY A 45 1.47 -9.84 -2.19
C GLY A 45 2.86 -9.30 -2.54
N LYS A 46 3.74 -10.16 -3.07
CA LYS A 46 5.08 -9.73 -3.52
C LYS A 46 5.02 -8.75 -4.70
N ARG A 47 4.05 -8.88 -5.59
CA ARG A 47 3.83 -7.89 -6.67
C ARG A 47 3.39 -6.54 -6.11
N ARG A 48 2.52 -6.53 -5.10
CA ARG A 48 2.11 -5.28 -4.42
C ARG A 48 3.29 -4.61 -3.72
N LEU A 49 4.13 -5.37 -3.03
CA LEU A 49 5.36 -4.84 -2.44
C LEU A 49 6.31 -4.27 -3.50
N LEU A 50 6.45 -4.94 -4.65
CA LEU A 50 7.27 -4.45 -5.76
C LEU A 50 6.73 -3.13 -6.34
N GLU A 51 5.41 -2.98 -6.50
CA GLU A 51 4.77 -1.74 -6.96
C GLU A 51 5.11 -0.57 -6.01
N ILE A 52 5.05 -0.81 -4.70
CA ILE A 52 5.41 0.20 -3.68
C ILE A 52 6.91 0.51 -3.73
N ALA A 53 7.77 -0.51 -3.86
CA ALA A 53 9.21 -0.33 -3.99
C ALA A 53 9.59 0.51 -5.22
N ILE A 54 8.94 0.28 -6.37
CA ILE A 54 9.13 1.08 -7.59
C ILE A 54 8.69 2.54 -7.36
N ALA A 55 7.57 2.77 -6.68
CA ALA A 55 7.14 4.13 -6.36
C ALA A 55 8.14 4.83 -5.42
N LEU A 56 8.68 4.10 -4.43
CA LEU A 56 9.68 4.62 -3.49
C LEU A 56 11.03 4.91 -4.17
N ALA A 57 11.40 4.15 -5.20
CA ALA A 57 12.60 4.39 -6.00
C ALA A 57 12.63 5.78 -6.65
N CYS A 58 11.46 6.41 -6.82
CA CYS A 58 11.33 7.79 -7.32
C CYS A 58 11.57 8.85 -6.24
N GLU A 59 11.94 8.47 -5.01
CA GLU A 59 12.19 9.37 -3.86
C GLU A 59 11.01 10.32 -3.56
N PRO A 60 9.78 9.80 -3.45
CA PRO A 60 8.62 10.64 -3.21
C PRO A 60 8.64 11.21 -1.80
N ARG A 61 8.13 12.42 -1.61
CA ARG A 61 7.83 12.97 -0.29
C ARG A 61 6.45 12.55 0.22
N VAL A 62 5.58 12.14 -0.69
CA VAL A 62 4.21 11.65 -0.40
C VAL A 62 3.95 10.40 -1.23
N LEU A 63 3.57 9.33 -0.57
CA LEU A 63 3.16 8.07 -1.19
C LEU A 63 1.64 7.90 -1.01
N LEU A 64 0.93 7.74 -2.11
CA LEU A 64 -0.52 7.49 -2.12
C LEU A 64 -0.77 6.01 -2.36
N LEU A 65 -1.44 5.35 -1.42
CA LEU A 65 -1.78 3.94 -1.50
C LEU A 65 -3.31 3.80 -1.47
N ASP A 66 -3.86 3.32 -2.58
CA ASP A 66 -5.29 3.07 -2.72
C ASP A 66 -5.54 1.56 -2.64
N GLU A 67 -6.19 1.13 -1.56
CA GLU A 67 -6.50 -0.26 -1.24
C GLU A 67 -5.31 -1.22 -1.45
N PRO A 68 -4.12 -0.97 -0.86
CA PRO A 68 -2.92 -1.74 -1.17
C PRO A 68 -3.03 -3.22 -0.79
N VAL A 69 -3.91 -3.56 0.15
CA VAL A 69 -4.13 -4.95 0.58
C VAL A 69 -5.29 -5.63 -0.13
N ALA A 70 -5.99 -4.97 -1.06
CA ALA A 70 -7.08 -5.56 -1.81
C ALA A 70 -6.60 -6.80 -2.58
N GLY A 71 -7.27 -7.93 -2.37
CA GLY A 71 -6.91 -9.21 -3.00
C GLY A 71 -5.64 -9.88 -2.45
N VAL A 72 -4.95 -9.29 -1.48
CA VAL A 72 -3.81 -9.91 -0.80
C VAL A 72 -4.32 -10.93 0.23
N PRO A 73 -3.78 -12.17 0.25
CA PRO A 73 -4.13 -13.17 1.26
C PRO A 73 -3.90 -12.64 2.68
N ALA A 74 -4.75 -13.02 3.64
CA ALA A 74 -4.71 -12.49 5.00
C ALA A 74 -3.33 -12.62 5.67
N GLY A 75 -2.62 -13.73 5.45
CA GLY A 75 -1.29 -13.95 6.02
C GLY A 75 -0.18 -13.05 5.43
N GLU A 76 -0.42 -12.44 4.26
CA GLU A 76 0.55 -11.55 3.59
C GLU A 76 0.23 -10.06 3.85
N ARG A 77 -0.99 -9.73 4.32
CA ARG A 77 -1.41 -8.33 4.57
C ARG A 77 -0.61 -7.68 5.67
N GLU A 78 -0.37 -8.40 6.76
CA GLU A 78 0.39 -7.89 7.91
C GLU A 78 1.83 -7.57 7.50
N GLU A 79 2.48 -8.43 6.70
CA GLU A 79 3.82 -8.20 6.18
C GLU A 79 3.89 -6.95 5.30
N LEU A 80 2.92 -6.79 4.39
CA LEU A 80 2.82 -5.62 3.52
C LEU A 80 2.69 -4.35 4.33
N LEU A 81 1.78 -4.32 5.31
CA LEU A 81 1.55 -3.15 6.15
C LEU A 81 2.75 -2.84 7.06
N ALA A 82 3.38 -3.87 7.63
CA ALA A 82 4.59 -3.69 8.43
C ALA A 82 5.71 -3.06 7.58
N THR A 83 5.85 -3.49 6.33
CA THR A 83 6.82 -2.91 5.38
C THR A 83 6.49 -1.44 5.08
N VAL A 84 5.22 -1.10 4.87
CA VAL A 84 4.79 0.29 4.65
C VAL A 84 4.99 1.14 5.91
N ALA A 85 4.73 0.58 7.11
CA ALA A 85 4.96 1.27 8.38
C ALA A 85 6.45 1.55 8.66
N ALA A 86 7.34 0.73 8.11
CA ALA A 86 8.80 0.85 8.23
C ALA A 86 9.44 1.83 7.23
N LEU A 87 8.63 2.49 6.37
CA LEU A 87 9.14 3.48 5.42
C LEU A 87 9.82 4.65 6.14
N PRO A 88 10.79 5.30 5.48
CA PRO A 88 11.49 6.46 6.04
C PRO A 88 10.51 7.55 6.51
N SER A 89 10.79 8.19 7.63
CA SER A 89 9.90 9.16 8.29
C SER A 89 9.71 10.47 7.49
N ASP A 90 10.54 10.71 6.49
CA ASP A 90 10.45 11.83 5.56
C ASP A 90 9.46 11.57 4.41
N VAL A 91 8.97 10.33 4.28
CA VAL A 91 7.90 9.95 3.35
C VAL A 91 6.57 9.98 4.08
N SER A 92 5.69 10.89 3.69
CA SER A 92 4.30 10.90 4.17
C SER A 92 3.48 9.87 3.41
N VAL A 93 2.79 8.97 4.12
CA VAL A 93 1.92 7.96 3.50
C VAL A 93 0.47 8.39 3.67
N LEU A 94 -0.27 8.49 2.57
CA LEU A 94 -1.73 8.58 2.54
C LEU A 94 -2.29 7.24 2.08
N LEU A 95 -2.98 6.56 3.00
CA LEU A 95 -3.61 5.27 2.79
C LEU A 95 -5.12 5.45 2.64
N ILE A 96 -5.70 4.91 1.56
CA ILE A 96 -7.14 4.81 1.37
C ILE A 96 -7.51 3.35 1.58
N GLU A 97 -8.36 3.09 2.54
CA GLU A 97 -8.80 1.74 2.92
C GLU A 97 -10.22 1.77 3.49
N HIS A 98 -10.90 0.65 3.39
CA HIS A 98 -12.23 0.43 3.95
C HIS A 98 -12.23 -0.66 5.05
N ASP A 99 -11.15 -1.37 5.23
CA ASP A 99 -10.93 -2.30 6.34
C ASP A 99 -10.53 -1.51 7.59
N MET A 100 -11.49 -1.33 8.49
CA MET A 100 -11.31 -0.47 9.66
C MET A 100 -10.28 -1.01 10.64
N ASP A 101 -10.25 -2.31 10.88
CA ASP A 101 -9.29 -2.93 11.82
C ASP A 101 -7.86 -2.64 11.35
N LEU A 102 -7.66 -2.73 10.04
CA LEU A 102 -6.41 -2.40 9.40
C LEU A 102 -6.06 -0.93 9.56
N VAL A 103 -7.00 -0.03 9.23
CA VAL A 103 -6.75 1.43 9.31
C VAL A 103 -6.46 1.85 10.74
N PHE A 104 -7.20 1.33 11.74
CA PHE A 104 -6.97 1.62 13.15
C PHE A 104 -5.60 1.14 13.65
N SER A 105 -5.09 0.04 13.13
CA SER A 105 -3.78 -0.47 13.50
C SER A 105 -2.61 0.33 12.92
N PHE A 106 -2.82 0.98 11.77
CA PHE A 106 -1.77 1.62 10.98
C PHE A 106 -1.76 3.15 11.09
N ALA A 107 -2.94 3.79 11.07
CA ALA A 107 -3.06 5.23 10.90
C ALA A 107 -2.69 6.01 12.16
N ARG A 108 -1.96 7.13 11.98
CA ARG A 108 -1.74 8.14 13.04
C ARG A 108 -2.85 9.19 13.06
N ARG A 109 -3.46 9.44 11.92
CA ARG A 109 -4.56 10.38 11.71
C ARG A 109 -5.48 9.82 10.64
N MET A 110 -6.76 10.00 10.83
CA MET A 110 -7.80 9.50 9.94
C MET A 110 -8.71 10.63 9.47
N THR A 111 -9.14 10.54 8.22
CA THR A 111 -10.19 11.37 7.64
C THR A 111 -11.29 10.43 7.15
N VAL A 112 -12.48 10.53 7.71
CA VAL A 112 -13.63 9.72 7.31
C VAL A 112 -14.43 10.45 6.24
N LEU A 113 -14.59 9.79 5.07
CA LEU A 113 -15.34 10.31 3.94
C LEU A 113 -16.67 9.56 3.80
N VAL A 114 -17.76 10.30 3.65
CA VAL A 114 -19.09 9.75 3.39
C VAL A 114 -19.73 10.53 2.23
N ASN A 115 -20.14 9.82 1.19
CA ASN A 115 -20.75 10.42 -0.01
C ASN A 115 -19.92 11.57 -0.62
N GLY A 116 -18.58 11.43 -0.61
CA GLY A 116 -17.67 12.43 -1.16
C GLY A 116 -17.42 13.66 -0.28
N ALA A 117 -17.95 13.70 0.93
CA ALA A 117 -17.72 14.78 1.90
C ALA A 117 -16.98 14.27 3.13
N VAL A 118 -16.16 15.13 3.74
CA VAL A 118 -15.48 14.83 5.01
C VAL A 118 -16.54 14.83 6.11
N LEU A 119 -16.72 13.68 6.77
CA LEU A 119 -17.58 13.54 7.94
C LEU A 119 -16.86 14.01 9.20
N THR A 120 -15.64 13.55 9.40
CA THR A 120 -14.81 13.87 10.58
C THR A 120 -13.34 13.58 10.30
N GLU A 121 -12.47 14.19 11.11
CA GLU A 121 -11.03 13.93 11.12
C GLU A 121 -10.54 13.84 12.57
N GLY A 122 -9.56 12.96 12.82
CA GLY A 122 -9.01 12.82 14.15
C GLY A 122 -7.98 11.70 14.26
N THR A 123 -7.57 11.41 15.47
CA THR A 123 -6.79 10.22 15.81
C THR A 123 -7.68 8.97 15.70
N PRO A 124 -7.09 7.76 15.57
CA PRO A 124 -7.87 6.52 15.58
C PRO A 124 -8.82 6.42 16.80
N GLU A 125 -8.37 6.83 17.99
CA GLU A 125 -9.18 6.81 19.21
C GLU A 125 -10.39 7.76 19.13
N GLU A 126 -10.19 8.99 18.64
CA GLU A 126 -11.26 9.96 18.44
C GLU A 126 -12.28 9.44 17.42
N ILE A 127 -11.83 8.87 16.32
CA ILE A 127 -12.68 8.31 15.26
C ILE A 127 -13.47 7.10 15.78
N ALA A 128 -12.85 6.18 16.51
CA ALA A 128 -13.53 5.02 17.10
C ALA A 128 -14.65 5.40 18.08
N ASN A 129 -14.53 6.55 18.73
CA ASN A 129 -15.51 7.05 19.69
C ASN A 129 -16.53 8.02 19.08
N ASP A 130 -16.40 8.42 17.81
CA ASP A 130 -17.35 9.32 17.13
C ASP A 130 -18.65 8.56 16.81
N PRO A 131 -19.81 8.97 17.40
CA PRO A 131 -21.08 8.30 17.16
C PRO A 131 -21.51 8.35 15.68
N ARG A 132 -21.16 9.40 14.96
CA ARG A 132 -21.47 9.54 13.52
C ARG A 132 -20.77 8.48 12.68
N VAL A 133 -19.53 8.12 13.04
CA VAL A 133 -18.76 7.06 12.37
C VAL A 133 -19.39 5.70 12.68
N ARG A 134 -19.79 5.47 13.92
CA ARG A 134 -20.46 4.22 14.32
C ARG A 134 -21.77 4.02 13.56
N ASP A 135 -22.58 5.06 13.44
CA ASP A 135 -23.87 5.00 12.73
C ASP A 135 -23.69 4.64 11.26
N VAL A 136 -22.66 5.18 10.60
CA VAL A 136 -22.32 4.85 9.20
C VAL A 136 -21.92 3.39 9.07
N TYR A 137 -21.08 2.88 10.00
CA TYR A 137 -20.57 1.51 9.93
C TYR A 137 -21.61 0.47 10.35
N LEU A 138 -22.35 0.69 11.44
CA LEU A 138 -23.39 -0.22 11.93
C LEU A 138 -24.61 -0.23 10.98
N GLY A 139 -24.98 0.92 10.43
CA GLY A 139 -26.05 1.01 9.45
C GLY A 139 -25.77 0.21 8.15
N HIS A 140 -24.51 0.00 7.79
CA HIS A 140 -24.12 -0.84 6.65
C HIS A 140 -24.11 -2.34 7.02
N ALA A 141 -23.78 -2.69 8.27
CA ALA A 141 -23.78 -4.08 8.74
C ALA A 141 -25.19 -4.69 8.77
N GLU A 142 -26.20 -3.92 9.21
CA GLU A 142 -27.60 -4.37 9.20
C GLU A 142 -28.18 -4.48 7.77
N SER A 143 -27.73 -3.67 6.83
CA SER A 143 -28.20 -3.72 5.43
C SER A 143 -27.71 -4.96 4.65
N GLN A 144 -26.66 -5.63 5.12
CA GLN A 144 -26.14 -6.87 4.50
C GLN A 144 -26.74 -8.15 5.12
N ALA A 145 -27.50 -8.02 6.20
CA ALA A 145 -28.11 -9.17 6.93
C ALA A 145 -29.54 -9.49 6.51
N VAL A 146 -30.00 -9.06 5.33
CA VAL A 146 -31.33 -9.48 4.81
C VAL A 146 -31.20 -10.88 4.21
N PRO A 147 -31.72 -11.94 4.84
CA PRO A 147 -31.73 -13.28 4.26
C PRO A 147 -32.69 -13.28 3.07
N HIS A 148 -32.19 -13.67 1.91
CA HIS A 148 -33.07 -14.06 0.80
C HIS A 148 -33.83 -15.31 1.23
N GLY A 149 -35.13 -15.13 1.54
CA GLY A 149 -36.07 -16.21 1.70
C GLY A 149 -36.51 -16.75 0.35
#